data_6472f8513e42f10a94d6fb33f2ef5f80
#
_entry.id   6472f8513e42f10a94d6fb33f2ef5f80
#
_cell.length_a   1.000
_cell.length_b   1.000
_cell.length_c   1.000
_cell.angle_alpha   90.00
_cell.angle_beta   90.00
_cell.angle_gamma   90.00
#
_symmetry.space_group_name_H-M   'P 1'
#
loop_
_entity.id
_entity.type
_entity.pdbx_description
1 polymer ?
#
loop_
_entity_poly.entity_id
_entity_poly.type
_entity_poly.pdbx_seq_one_letter_code
_entity_poly.pdbx_strand_id
1 'polypeptide(L)'
;MKKGWCVWITGLPGSGKSTVANLLLDKLKLLDIRAQVVSIDMIRQYATPKPTYSEKERATVYGALVFTAKMLTENGVNVIIDATGNRRAFREQARQAIPNFMEAYLKCPFEVCVNREAGRKDTHLAPKGIYKKAEEGKAPTVPGVGVPYEESSNPEIAVDSSKLSAEACAERILTTVKKLCF
;
A
#
# COMPACT_ATOMS: atom_id res chain seq x y z
N MET A 1 19.14 19.20 4.73
CA MET A 1 18.20 18.48 5.62
C MET A 1 18.35 16.97 5.44
N LYS A 2 18.21 16.16 6.51
CA LYS A 2 18.18 14.70 6.40
C LYS A 2 16.95 14.30 5.57
N LYS A 3 17.13 13.48 4.54
CA LYS A 3 16.01 12.97 3.73
C LYS A 3 15.15 12.03 4.57
N GLY A 4 13.82 12.05 4.34
CA GLY A 4 12.91 11.08 4.92
C GLY A 4 13.09 9.69 4.29
N TRP A 5 12.44 8.69 4.89
CA TRP A 5 12.32 7.34 4.36
C TRP A 5 10.90 7.09 3.84
N CYS A 6 10.75 6.05 3.03
CA CYS A 6 9.48 5.61 2.52
C CYS A 6 9.31 4.10 2.74
N VAL A 7 8.20 3.68 3.35
CA VAL A 7 7.77 2.29 3.38
C VAL A 7 6.51 2.10 2.53
N TRP A 8 6.58 1.24 1.52
CA TRP A 8 5.42 0.85 0.73
C TRP A 8 4.81 -0.44 1.29
N ILE A 9 3.61 -0.34 1.84
CA ILE A 9 2.84 -1.51 2.27
C ILE A 9 2.04 -2.01 1.07
N THR A 10 2.45 -3.16 0.52
CA THR A 10 1.83 -3.81 -0.65
C THR A 10 1.11 -5.10 -0.26
N GLY A 11 0.21 -5.58 -1.09
CA GLY A 11 -0.58 -6.79 -0.91
C GLY A 11 -1.92 -6.71 -1.64
N LEU A 12 -2.64 -7.82 -1.75
CA LEU A 12 -3.96 -7.87 -2.37
C LEU A 12 -4.96 -6.91 -1.72
N PRO A 13 -5.98 -6.42 -2.43
CA PRO A 13 -7.14 -5.79 -1.79
C PRO A 13 -7.71 -6.70 -0.70
N GLY A 14 -8.06 -6.16 0.46
CA GLY A 14 -8.51 -6.98 1.61
C GLY A 14 -7.41 -7.59 2.48
N SER A 15 -6.12 -7.45 2.12
CA SER A 15 -5.01 -7.96 2.95
C SER A 15 -4.78 -7.18 4.25
N GLY A 16 -5.42 -6.02 4.44
CA GLY A 16 -5.31 -5.21 5.66
C GLY A 16 -4.32 -4.05 5.59
N LYS A 17 -3.83 -3.67 4.39
CA LYS A 17 -2.82 -2.61 4.20
C LYS A 17 -3.16 -1.31 4.92
N SER A 18 -4.36 -0.76 4.70
CA SER A 18 -4.77 0.52 5.26
C SER A 18 -4.83 0.49 6.78
N THR A 19 -5.32 -0.60 7.35
CA THR A 19 -5.34 -0.82 8.80
C THR A 19 -3.92 -0.84 9.36
N VAL A 20 -3.02 -1.62 8.74
CA VAL A 20 -1.61 -1.72 9.16
C VAL A 20 -0.87 -0.40 8.97
N ALA A 21 -1.14 0.34 7.88
CA ALA A 21 -0.53 1.65 7.64
C ALA A 21 -0.90 2.67 8.73
N ASN A 22 -2.17 2.72 9.12
CA ASN A 22 -2.63 3.62 10.18
C ASN A 22 -2.05 3.22 11.55
N LEU A 23 -2.04 1.93 11.88
CA LEU A 23 -1.43 1.44 13.11
C LEU A 23 0.09 1.71 13.16
N LEU A 24 0.79 1.57 12.03
CA LEU A 24 2.20 1.95 11.94
C LEU A 24 2.38 3.44 12.16
N LEU A 25 1.53 4.28 11.57
CA LEU A 25 1.56 5.74 11.78
C LEU A 25 1.36 6.09 13.26
N ASP A 26 0.39 5.46 13.92
CA ASP A 26 0.13 5.73 15.34
C ASP A 26 1.30 5.28 16.25
N LYS A 27 1.91 4.14 15.95
CA LYS A 27 3.11 3.69 16.65
C LYS A 27 4.30 4.63 16.44
N LEU A 28 4.47 5.19 15.24
CA LEU A 28 5.51 6.19 14.95
C LEU A 28 5.26 7.49 15.72
N LYS A 29 4.02 7.94 15.82
CA LYS A 29 3.64 9.13 16.63
C LYS A 29 4.03 8.95 18.11
N LEU A 30 3.79 7.76 18.68
CA LEU A 30 4.19 7.47 20.07
C LEU A 30 5.70 7.52 20.29
N LEU A 31 6.49 7.43 19.25
CA LEU A 31 7.96 7.55 19.27
C LEU A 31 8.46 8.94 18.84
N ASP A 32 7.56 9.92 18.71
CA ASP A 32 7.83 11.27 18.18
C ASP A 32 8.46 11.26 16.77
N ILE A 33 8.16 10.23 15.97
CA ILE A 33 8.61 10.11 14.58
C ILE A 33 7.49 10.59 13.66
N ARG A 34 7.70 11.73 13.00
CA ARG A 34 6.74 12.26 12.04
C ARG A 34 6.73 11.45 10.76
N ALA A 35 5.55 11.02 10.32
CA ALA A 35 5.33 10.35 9.05
C ALA A 35 3.97 10.74 8.45
N GLN A 36 3.82 10.53 7.15
CA GLN A 36 2.58 10.78 6.42
C GLN A 36 2.15 9.51 5.68
N VAL A 37 0.88 9.10 5.84
CA VAL A 37 0.29 8.06 4.99
C VAL A 37 -0.14 8.69 3.67
N VAL A 38 0.30 8.10 2.56
CA VAL A 38 -0.12 8.45 1.20
C VAL A 38 -0.79 7.22 0.58
N SER A 39 -2.11 7.23 0.48
CA SER A 39 -2.85 6.12 -0.11
C SER A 39 -3.12 6.33 -1.59
N ILE A 40 -3.14 5.25 -2.35
CA ILE A 40 -3.49 5.27 -3.78
C ILE A 40 -4.94 5.74 -4.00
N ASP A 41 -5.85 5.42 -3.07
CA ASP A 41 -7.25 5.81 -3.16
C ASP A 41 -7.42 7.32 -2.91
N MET A 42 -6.59 7.91 -2.03
CA MET A 42 -6.52 9.37 -1.85
C MET A 42 -6.03 10.06 -3.14
N ILE A 43 -4.95 9.56 -3.75
CA ILE A 43 -4.46 10.12 -5.03
C ILE A 43 -5.55 10.05 -6.10
N ARG A 44 -6.30 8.94 -6.17
CA ARG A 44 -7.38 8.78 -7.15
C ARG A 44 -8.49 9.81 -7.00
N GLN A 45 -8.85 10.22 -5.79
CA GLN A 45 -9.89 11.23 -5.58
C GLN A 45 -9.59 12.55 -6.29
N TYR A 46 -8.30 12.92 -6.38
CA TYR A 46 -7.87 14.15 -7.04
C TYR A 46 -7.48 13.93 -8.50
N ALA A 47 -6.74 12.85 -8.79
CA ALA A 47 -6.20 12.62 -10.13
C ALA A 47 -7.21 11.99 -11.10
N THR A 48 -8.11 11.12 -10.60
CA THR A 48 -9.09 10.38 -11.42
C THR A 48 -10.42 10.24 -10.68
N PRO A 49 -11.21 11.34 -10.50
CA PRO A 49 -12.47 11.31 -9.75
C PRO A 49 -13.51 10.34 -10.33
N LYS A 50 -13.41 10.00 -11.61
CA LYS A 50 -14.20 8.99 -12.33
C LYS A 50 -13.26 7.92 -12.87
N PRO A 51 -12.79 6.98 -12.03
CA PRO A 51 -11.73 6.06 -12.41
C PRO A 51 -12.20 5.03 -13.42
N THR A 52 -11.42 4.81 -14.46
CA THR A 52 -11.60 3.73 -15.44
C THR A 52 -10.84 2.47 -15.05
N TYR A 53 -9.85 2.60 -14.15
CA TYR A 53 -8.91 1.54 -13.75
C TYR A 53 -8.17 0.90 -14.94
N SER A 54 -8.12 1.58 -16.09
CA SER A 54 -7.33 1.14 -17.24
C SER A 54 -5.84 1.07 -16.89
N GLU A 55 -5.07 0.32 -17.67
CA GLU A 55 -3.63 0.21 -17.46
C GLU A 55 -2.92 1.56 -17.54
N LYS A 56 -3.29 2.39 -18.52
CA LYS A 56 -2.76 3.74 -18.69
C LYS A 56 -3.08 4.63 -17.47
N GLU A 57 -4.33 4.60 -17.01
CA GLU A 57 -4.72 5.35 -15.81
C GLU A 57 -3.96 4.87 -14.58
N ARG A 58 -3.81 3.55 -14.40
CA ARG A 58 -3.01 2.99 -13.29
C ARG A 58 -1.58 3.50 -13.32
N ALA A 59 -0.92 3.45 -14.48
CA ALA A 59 0.44 3.95 -14.62
C ALA A 59 0.55 5.43 -14.23
N THR A 60 -0.40 6.27 -14.67
CA THR A 60 -0.45 7.69 -14.31
C THR A 60 -0.64 7.89 -12.80
N VAL A 61 -1.60 7.19 -12.19
CA VAL A 61 -1.91 7.35 -10.75
C VAL A 61 -0.77 6.81 -9.87
N TYR A 62 -0.14 5.69 -10.25
CA TYR A 62 1.05 5.20 -9.54
C TYR A 62 2.26 6.12 -9.74
N GLY A 63 2.44 6.72 -10.92
CA GLY A 63 3.45 7.75 -11.14
C GLY A 63 3.24 8.97 -10.23
N ALA A 64 2.01 9.45 -10.11
CA ALA A 64 1.66 10.55 -9.20
C ALA A 64 1.91 10.17 -7.72
N LEU A 65 1.58 8.93 -7.31
CA LEU A 65 1.84 8.42 -5.97
C LEU A 65 3.36 8.42 -5.65
N VAL A 66 4.17 7.89 -6.57
CA VAL A 66 5.63 7.83 -6.42
C VAL A 66 6.23 9.23 -6.38
N PHE A 67 5.78 10.12 -7.27
CA PHE A 67 6.23 11.52 -7.28
C PHE A 67 5.89 12.23 -5.96
N THR A 68 4.67 12.07 -5.45
CA THR A 68 4.27 12.65 -4.16
C THR A 68 5.16 12.14 -3.02
N ALA A 69 5.37 10.83 -2.93
CA ALA A 69 6.24 10.24 -1.91
C ALA A 69 7.69 10.73 -2.03
N LYS A 70 8.23 10.83 -3.26
CA LYS A 70 9.56 11.39 -3.53
C LYS A 70 9.68 12.81 -3.02
N MET A 71 8.75 13.69 -3.38
CA MET A 71 8.78 15.09 -2.96
C MET A 71 8.72 15.24 -1.43
N LEU A 72 7.88 14.45 -0.76
CA LEU A 72 7.81 14.46 0.69
C LEU A 72 9.12 14.00 1.34
N THR A 73 9.69 12.88 0.86
CA THR A 73 10.93 12.33 1.43
C THR A 73 12.14 13.22 1.17
N GLU A 74 12.24 13.87 0.03
CA GLU A 74 13.29 14.86 -0.27
C GLU A 74 13.25 16.06 0.68
N ASN A 75 12.06 16.39 1.20
CA ASN A 75 11.84 17.46 2.19
C ASN A 75 11.86 16.96 3.65
N GLY A 76 12.40 15.77 3.90
CA GLY A 76 12.58 15.25 5.26
C GLY A 76 11.33 14.62 5.90
N VAL A 77 10.24 14.46 5.15
CA VAL A 77 9.01 13.81 5.64
C VAL A 77 9.09 12.31 5.40
N ASN A 78 8.88 11.50 6.44
CA ASN A 78 8.78 10.05 6.30
C ASN A 78 7.41 9.69 5.70
N VAL A 79 7.37 8.69 4.83
CA VAL A 79 6.16 8.32 4.08
C VAL A 79 5.82 6.85 4.27
N ILE A 80 4.54 6.58 4.51
CA ILE A 80 3.94 5.26 4.44
C ILE A 80 3.04 5.22 3.21
N ILE A 81 3.41 4.47 2.18
CA ILE A 81 2.55 4.25 1.01
C ILE A 81 1.59 3.10 1.32
N ASP A 82 0.28 3.38 1.25
CA ASP A 82 -0.80 2.38 1.27
C ASP A 82 -1.31 2.17 -0.15
N ALA A 83 -0.79 1.15 -0.82
CA ALA A 83 -1.19 0.85 -2.19
C ALA A 83 -0.94 -0.61 -2.57
N THR A 84 -1.86 -1.21 -3.31
CA THR A 84 -1.73 -2.59 -3.80
C THR A 84 -0.47 -2.78 -4.64
N GLY A 85 -0.17 -1.84 -5.56
CA GLY A 85 1.02 -1.95 -6.42
C GLY A 85 1.05 -3.28 -7.15
N ASN A 86 -0.04 -3.67 -7.82
CA ASN A 86 -0.24 -5.01 -8.37
C ASN A 86 0.85 -5.44 -9.37
N ARG A 87 1.52 -4.52 -10.05
CA ARG A 87 2.72 -4.78 -10.85
C ARG A 87 3.97 -4.44 -10.05
N ARG A 88 4.97 -5.29 -10.08
CA ARG A 88 6.29 -5.02 -9.48
C ARG A 88 6.92 -3.74 -10.01
N ALA A 89 6.71 -3.44 -11.30
CA ALA A 89 7.23 -2.24 -11.94
C ALA A 89 6.85 -0.94 -11.20
N PHE A 90 5.65 -0.84 -10.62
CA PHE A 90 5.25 0.35 -9.85
C PHE A 90 6.06 0.51 -8.56
N ARG A 91 6.31 -0.59 -7.85
CA ARG A 91 7.08 -0.61 -6.60
C ARG A 91 8.55 -0.37 -6.87
N GLU A 92 9.06 -0.96 -7.97
CA GLU A 92 10.43 -0.76 -8.41
C GLU A 92 10.69 0.69 -8.84
N GLN A 93 9.74 1.34 -9.50
CA GLN A 93 9.82 2.78 -9.81
C GLN A 93 9.99 3.61 -8.54
N ALA A 94 9.28 3.29 -7.45
CA ALA A 94 9.45 3.97 -6.18
C ALA A 94 10.83 3.69 -5.55
N ARG A 95 11.30 2.44 -5.61
CA ARG A 95 12.63 2.03 -5.12
C ARG A 95 13.74 2.80 -5.82
N GLN A 96 13.64 2.99 -7.12
CA GLN A 96 14.62 3.75 -7.90
C GLN A 96 14.54 5.27 -7.64
N ALA A 97 13.35 5.78 -7.38
CA ALA A 97 13.12 7.22 -7.20
C ALA A 97 13.42 7.73 -5.78
N ILE A 98 13.35 6.85 -4.76
CA ILE A 98 13.44 7.21 -3.34
C ILE A 98 14.61 6.45 -2.68
N PRO A 99 15.70 7.14 -2.29
CA PRO A 99 16.91 6.47 -1.78
C PRO A 99 16.70 5.61 -0.53
N ASN A 100 15.85 6.06 0.41
CA ASN A 100 15.54 5.34 1.65
C ASN A 100 14.19 4.62 1.52
N PHE A 101 14.04 3.81 0.48
CA PHE A 101 12.83 3.06 0.19
C PHE A 101 12.86 1.67 0.83
N MET A 102 11.71 1.23 1.32
CA MET A 102 11.48 -0.11 1.85
C MET A 102 10.13 -0.64 1.36
N GLU A 103 10.09 -1.90 0.97
CA GLU A 103 8.87 -2.62 0.62
C GLU A 103 8.46 -3.56 1.75
N ALA A 104 7.23 -3.39 2.25
CA ALA A 104 6.62 -4.26 3.25
C ALA A 104 5.48 -5.05 2.58
N TYR A 105 5.67 -6.34 2.37
CA TYR A 105 4.68 -7.21 1.73
C TYR A 105 3.74 -7.84 2.76
N LEU A 106 2.46 -7.45 2.72
CA LEU A 106 1.39 -8.11 3.45
C LEU A 106 0.89 -9.33 2.67
N LYS A 107 1.47 -10.48 2.95
CA LYS A 107 1.02 -11.76 2.40
C LYS A 107 -0.33 -12.14 3.03
N CYS A 108 -1.28 -12.54 2.18
CA CYS A 108 -2.60 -12.98 2.63
C CYS A 108 -3.19 -13.90 1.55
N PRO A 109 -3.71 -15.09 1.90
CA PRO A 109 -4.42 -15.94 0.95
C PRO A 109 -5.60 -15.19 0.31
N PHE A 110 -5.85 -15.49 -0.97
CA PHE A 110 -6.86 -14.79 -1.76
C PHE A 110 -8.26 -14.88 -1.14
N GLU A 111 -8.66 -16.08 -0.70
CA GLU A 111 -9.97 -16.33 -0.08
C GLU A 111 -10.17 -15.51 1.20
N VAL A 112 -9.10 -15.35 1.99
CA VAL A 112 -9.12 -14.53 3.20
C VAL A 112 -9.30 -13.06 2.84
N CYS A 113 -8.64 -12.60 1.77
CA CYS A 113 -8.80 -11.23 1.27
C CYS A 113 -10.23 -10.96 0.79
N VAL A 114 -10.83 -11.88 0.04
CA VAL A 114 -12.22 -11.80 -0.45
C VAL A 114 -13.19 -11.70 0.72
N ASN A 115 -13.08 -12.60 1.70
CA ASN A 115 -13.94 -12.61 2.88
C ASN A 115 -13.83 -11.30 3.70
N ARG A 116 -12.61 -10.81 3.89
CA ARG A 116 -12.38 -9.55 4.61
C ARG A 116 -12.92 -8.34 3.86
N GLU A 117 -12.76 -8.32 2.54
CA GLU A 117 -13.28 -7.23 1.71
C GLU A 117 -14.80 -7.19 1.73
N ALA A 118 -15.46 -8.34 1.64
CA ALA A 118 -16.92 -8.43 1.69
C ALA A 118 -17.49 -7.99 3.05
N GLY A 119 -16.82 -8.31 4.15
CA GLY A 119 -17.27 -8.01 5.52
C GLY A 119 -16.84 -6.66 6.08
N ARG A 120 -16.00 -5.88 5.36
CA ARG A 120 -15.45 -4.65 5.94
C ARG A 120 -16.49 -3.53 6.02
N LYS A 121 -16.54 -2.87 7.18
CA LYS A 121 -17.42 -1.71 7.43
C LYS A 121 -16.75 -0.41 6.96
N ASP A 122 -15.51 -0.19 7.35
CA ASP A 122 -14.71 0.96 6.93
C ASP A 122 -13.89 0.60 5.67
N THR A 123 -13.97 1.46 4.66
CA THR A 123 -13.30 1.26 3.38
C THR A 123 -12.02 2.07 3.22
N HIS A 124 -11.72 3.01 4.12
CA HIS A 124 -10.58 3.93 3.99
C HIS A 124 -10.47 4.52 2.57
N LEU A 125 -11.60 5.00 2.01
CA LEU A 125 -11.74 5.54 0.64
C LEU A 125 -11.73 4.48 -0.49
N ALA A 126 -11.42 3.22 -0.23
CA ALA A 126 -11.42 2.18 -1.26
C ALA A 126 -12.86 1.81 -1.70
N PRO A 127 -13.08 1.43 -2.96
CA PRO A 127 -14.40 0.97 -3.43
C PRO A 127 -14.87 -0.26 -2.66
N LYS A 128 -16.19 -0.37 -2.43
CA LYS A 128 -16.82 -1.54 -1.78
C LYS A 128 -17.18 -2.63 -2.78
N GLY A 129 -17.09 -3.89 -2.31
CA GLY A 129 -17.56 -5.07 -3.05
C GLY A 129 -16.79 -5.30 -4.34
N ILE A 130 -15.49 -5.00 -4.35
CA ILE A 130 -14.71 -5.05 -5.60
C ILE A 130 -14.58 -6.46 -6.15
N TYR A 131 -14.44 -7.47 -5.30
CA TYR A 131 -14.34 -8.87 -5.74
C TYR A 131 -15.68 -9.37 -6.30
N LYS A 132 -16.79 -9.09 -5.61
CA LYS A 132 -18.13 -9.41 -6.14
C LYS A 132 -18.39 -8.72 -7.49
N LYS A 133 -18.04 -7.44 -7.61
CA LYS A 133 -18.15 -6.72 -8.89
C LYS A 133 -17.25 -7.31 -9.98
N ALA A 134 -16.08 -7.83 -9.63
CA ALA A 134 -15.20 -8.50 -10.59
C ALA A 134 -15.79 -9.83 -11.08
N GLU A 135 -16.36 -10.63 -10.19
CA GLU A 135 -17.07 -11.86 -10.54
C GLU A 135 -18.29 -11.61 -11.44
N GLU A 136 -19.01 -10.50 -11.20
CA GLU A 136 -20.13 -10.04 -12.03
C GLU A 136 -19.67 -9.38 -13.35
N GLY A 137 -18.38 -9.33 -13.66
CA GLY A 137 -17.82 -8.69 -14.86
C GLY A 137 -17.85 -7.15 -14.84
N LYS A 138 -18.25 -6.52 -13.71
CA LYS A 138 -18.39 -5.06 -13.58
C LYS A 138 -17.07 -4.37 -13.20
N ALA A 139 -16.07 -5.13 -12.77
CA ALA A 139 -14.74 -4.63 -12.38
C ALA A 139 -13.62 -5.56 -12.91
N PRO A 140 -13.39 -5.60 -14.23
CA PRO A 140 -12.53 -6.60 -14.89
C PRO A 140 -11.04 -6.44 -14.55
N THR A 141 -10.65 -5.38 -13.86
CA THR A 141 -9.24 -5.07 -13.58
C THR A 141 -8.88 -5.17 -12.10
N VAL A 142 -9.66 -5.89 -11.29
CA VAL A 142 -9.36 -6.10 -9.87
C VAL A 142 -8.15 -7.03 -9.73
N PRO A 143 -7.10 -6.61 -8.96
CA PRO A 143 -5.93 -7.45 -8.73
C PRO A 143 -6.28 -8.76 -8.01
N GLY A 144 -5.77 -9.86 -8.54
CA GLY A 144 -6.06 -11.22 -8.07
C GLY A 144 -7.24 -11.91 -8.77
N VAL A 145 -8.04 -11.17 -9.57
CA VAL A 145 -9.15 -11.73 -10.38
C VAL A 145 -8.94 -11.41 -11.85
N GLY A 146 -9.18 -10.16 -12.25
CA GLY A 146 -9.12 -9.75 -13.65
C GLY A 146 -7.73 -9.34 -14.13
N VAL A 147 -6.84 -8.96 -13.21
CA VAL A 147 -5.42 -8.69 -13.48
C VAL A 147 -4.54 -9.37 -12.41
N PRO A 148 -3.33 -9.81 -12.76
CA PRO A 148 -2.44 -10.45 -11.80
C PRO A 148 -2.02 -9.47 -10.70
N TYR A 149 -1.77 -10.01 -9.50
CA TYR A 149 -0.95 -9.40 -8.48
C TYR A 149 0.43 -10.06 -8.51
N GLU A 150 1.43 -9.31 -8.92
CA GLU A 150 2.81 -9.77 -8.95
C GLU A 150 3.40 -9.67 -7.55
N GLU A 151 3.53 -10.81 -6.87
CA GLU A 151 4.09 -10.87 -5.51
C GLU A 151 5.49 -10.25 -5.45
N SER A 152 5.82 -9.71 -4.28
CA SER A 152 7.17 -9.16 -4.04
C SER A 152 8.22 -10.25 -4.10
N SER A 153 9.27 -10.02 -4.88
CA SER A 153 10.37 -10.98 -5.01
C SER A 153 11.45 -10.80 -3.94
N ASN A 154 11.67 -9.58 -3.51
CA ASN A 154 12.70 -9.23 -2.50
C ASN A 154 12.26 -8.05 -1.64
N PRO A 155 11.18 -8.19 -0.85
CA PRO A 155 10.75 -7.13 0.08
C PRO A 155 11.70 -7.08 1.27
N GLU A 156 11.90 -5.91 1.87
CA GLU A 156 12.66 -5.77 3.11
C GLU A 156 11.98 -6.48 4.27
N ILE A 157 10.65 -6.64 4.20
CA ILE A 157 9.90 -7.49 5.11
C ILE A 157 8.65 -8.07 4.44
N ALA A 158 8.38 -9.35 4.71
CA ALA A 158 7.10 -10.00 4.42
C ALA A 158 6.44 -10.44 5.73
N VAL A 159 5.16 -10.12 5.90
CA VAL A 159 4.34 -10.53 7.04
C VAL A 159 3.07 -11.21 6.57
N ASP A 160 2.72 -12.32 7.21
CA ASP A 160 1.49 -13.06 6.90
C ASP A 160 0.34 -12.49 7.75
N SER A 161 -0.46 -11.63 7.11
CA SER A 161 -1.59 -10.98 7.76
C SER A 161 -2.80 -11.91 7.98
N SER A 162 -2.77 -13.13 7.45
CA SER A 162 -3.79 -14.14 7.76
C SER A 162 -3.54 -14.83 9.11
N LYS A 163 -2.29 -14.83 9.57
CA LYS A 163 -1.85 -15.48 10.81
C LYS A 163 -1.56 -14.49 11.95
N LEU A 164 -1.34 -13.22 11.62
CA LEU A 164 -0.99 -12.18 12.57
C LEU A 164 -2.11 -11.16 12.69
N SER A 165 -2.26 -10.56 13.87
CA SER A 165 -3.12 -9.39 14.02
C SER A 165 -2.53 -8.19 13.27
N ALA A 166 -3.35 -7.19 12.99
CA ALA A 166 -2.90 -5.97 12.32
C ALA A 166 -1.83 -5.23 13.15
N GLU A 167 -1.98 -5.22 14.49
CA GLU A 167 -1.03 -4.66 15.43
C GLU A 167 0.32 -5.37 15.37
N ALA A 168 0.32 -6.71 15.32
CA ALA A 168 1.54 -7.50 15.21
C ALA A 168 2.22 -7.31 13.85
N CYS A 169 1.46 -7.15 12.77
CA CYS A 169 1.99 -6.79 11.46
C CYS A 169 2.68 -5.42 11.51
N ALA A 170 2.00 -4.41 12.06
CA ALA A 170 2.54 -3.05 12.19
C ALA A 170 3.82 -3.02 13.05
N GLU A 171 3.87 -3.79 14.15
CA GLU A 171 5.04 -3.88 15.03
C GLU A 171 6.26 -4.47 14.32
N ARG A 172 6.07 -5.53 13.54
CA ARG A 172 7.16 -6.13 12.76
C ARG A 172 7.69 -5.17 11.69
N ILE A 173 6.79 -4.44 11.02
CA ILE A 173 7.18 -3.43 10.04
C ILE A 173 7.94 -2.29 10.74
N LEU A 174 7.45 -1.79 11.87
CA LEU A 174 8.12 -0.76 12.65
C LEU A 174 9.54 -1.18 13.05
N THR A 175 9.72 -2.42 13.52
CA THR A 175 11.04 -2.96 13.88
C THR A 175 11.99 -2.94 12.69
N THR A 176 11.51 -3.25 11.49
CA THR A 176 12.32 -3.22 10.27
C THR A 176 12.63 -1.79 9.85
N VAL A 177 11.66 -0.87 9.91
CA VAL A 177 11.88 0.57 9.67
C VAL A 177 12.96 1.12 10.59
N LYS A 178 12.91 0.79 11.89
CA LYS A 178 13.93 1.23 12.85
C LYS A 178 15.34 0.75 12.50
N LYS A 179 15.48 -0.48 12.02
CA LYS A 179 16.80 -1.05 11.66
C LYS A 179 17.39 -0.43 10.39
N LEU A 180 16.56 -0.05 9.42
CA LEU A 180 17.03 0.39 8.11
C LEU A 180 17.08 1.91 7.95
N CYS A 181 16.33 2.65 8.76
CA CYS A 181 16.13 4.08 8.57
C CYS A 181 16.66 4.95 9.73
N PHE A 182 17.05 4.33 10.85
CA PHE A 182 17.61 5.00 12.03
C PHE A 182 18.96 4.44 12.42
#